data_a9e37ed0ebbb908ca978989dbcc96f09
#
_entry.id   a9e37ed0ebbb908ca978989dbcc96f09
#
_cell.length_a   1.000
_cell.length_b   1.000
_cell.length_c   1.000
_cell.angle_alpha   90.00
_cell.angle_beta   90.00
_cell.angle_gamma   90.00
#
_symmetry.space_group_name_H-M   'P 1'
#
loop_
_entity.id
_entity.type
_entity.pdbx_description
1 polymer ?
#
loop_
_entity_poly.entity_id
_entity_poly.type
_entity_poly.pdbx_seq_one_letter_code
_entity_poly.pdbx_strand_id
1 'polypeptide(L)'
;MSKISIRFYNDREVRAVWDEENSKWWFSVLDIVGVLNDQDDYQKNRNYWKYLKTKLKGENSEVVSGTNQLKLLAPDGKRRLADVLDYDGVLLLAKSFPNARAMRFVEWFTNSDETIDGKSKSKAYALFESSLIDNIEVGTVKGLQQIHAYLFGGLYDFAGQIRMVNIAKGGFQFAMVQFLPQTLATIEQMPETTFEEIADKYVEMNIAHPFREGNGRATRIWLDLILKKQ
;
A
#
# COMPACT_ATOMS: atom_id res chain seq x y z
N MET A 1 0.77 16.19 -8.70
CA MET A 1 -0.17 15.60 -9.70
C MET A 1 -0.58 14.23 -9.21
N SER A 2 -1.88 13.96 -9.10
CA SER A 2 -2.34 12.62 -8.70
C SER A 2 -1.91 11.61 -9.75
N LYS A 3 -1.16 10.58 -9.34
CA LYS A 3 -0.78 9.49 -10.24
C LYS A 3 -2.01 8.65 -10.55
N ILE A 4 -2.20 8.32 -11.80
CA ILE A 4 -3.25 7.44 -12.27
C ILE A 4 -2.59 6.12 -12.66
N SER A 5 -3.15 5.01 -12.19
CA SER A 5 -2.74 3.67 -12.60
C SER A 5 -3.94 2.93 -13.19
N ILE A 6 -3.69 2.17 -14.23
CA ILE A 6 -4.65 1.21 -14.78
C ILE A 6 -4.04 -0.17 -14.56
N ARG A 7 -4.81 -1.05 -13.93
CA ARG A 7 -4.44 -2.45 -13.69
C ARG A 7 -5.37 -3.34 -14.48
N PHE A 8 -4.88 -4.50 -14.89
CA PHE A 8 -5.67 -5.44 -15.68
C PHE A 8 -5.87 -6.74 -14.90
N TYR A 9 -7.11 -7.15 -14.80
CA TYR A 9 -7.50 -8.47 -14.31
C TYR A 9 -8.32 -9.17 -15.39
N ASN A 10 -7.81 -10.28 -15.96
CA ASN A 10 -8.42 -10.98 -17.09
C ASN A 10 -8.82 -9.99 -18.21
N ASP A 11 -7.87 -9.15 -18.66
CA ASP A 11 -8.01 -8.12 -19.69
C ASP A 11 -9.01 -6.99 -19.37
N ARG A 12 -9.50 -6.90 -18.14
CA ARG A 12 -10.38 -5.82 -17.68
C ARG A 12 -9.62 -4.77 -16.90
N GLU A 13 -9.88 -3.53 -17.27
CA GLU A 13 -9.28 -2.38 -16.61
C GLU A 13 -9.83 -2.16 -15.21
N VAL A 14 -8.94 -1.96 -14.24
CA VAL A 14 -9.25 -1.47 -12.90
C VAL A 14 -8.49 -0.17 -12.70
N ARG A 15 -9.20 0.94 -12.81
CA ARG A 15 -8.60 2.27 -12.63
C ARG A 15 -8.31 2.53 -11.16
N ALA A 16 -7.15 3.12 -10.90
CA ALA A 16 -6.75 3.55 -9.57
C ALA A 16 -6.12 4.94 -9.61
N VAL A 17 -6.24 5.68 -8.51
CA VAL A 17 -5.63 6.98 -8.30
C VAL A 17 -4.85 6.98 -7.00
N TRP A 18 -3.66 7.57 -7.03
CA TRP A 18 -2.83 7.74 -5.85
C TRP A 18 -3.24 9.00 -5.09
N ASP A 19 -3.47 8.84 -3.81
CA ASP A 19 -3.73 9.92 -2.85
C ASP A 19 -2.43 10.24 -2.11
N GLU A 20 -1.82 11.39 -2.45
CA GLU A 20 -0.55 11.81 -1.88
C GLU A 20 -0.67 12.19 -0.40
N GLU A 21 -1.82 12.74 0.02
CA GLU A 21 -2.04 13.16 1.41
C GLU A 21 -2.13 11.96 2.35
N ASN A 22 -2.87 10.93 1.92
CA ASN A 22 -3.09 9.72 2.72
C ASN A 22 -2.13 8.58 2.36
N SER A 23 -1.23 8.78 1.39
CA SER A 23 -0.25 7.80 0.92
C SER A 23 -0.86 6.44 0.59
N LYS A 24 -1.98 6.42 -0.14
CA LYS A 24 -2.68 5.20 -0.51
C LYS A 24 -3.32 5.24 -1.89
N TRP A 25 -3.55 4.06 -2.45
CA TRP A 25 -4.29 3.88 -3.68
C TRP A 25 -5.80 3.80 -3.43
N TRP A 26 -6.56 4.48 -4.29
CA TRP A 26 -8.00 4.39 -4.38
C TRP A 26 -8.39 3.74 -5.69
N PHE A 27 -9.21 2.70 -5.64
CA PHE A 27 -9.63 1.89 -6.78
C PHE A 27 -11.08 2.18 -7.15
N SER A 28 -11.38 2.21 -8.45
CA SER A 28 -12.74 2.41 -8.97
C SER A 28 -13.65 1.26 -8.55
N VAL A 29 -14.70 1.55 -7.77
CA VAL A 29 -15.68 0.55 -7.35
C VAL A 29 -16.40 -0.08 -8.54
N LEU A 30 -16.74 0.73 -9.55
CA LEU A 30 -17.48 0.22 -10.72
C LEU A 30 -16.63 -0.77 -11.55
N ASP A 31 -15.32 -0.53 -11.64
CA ASP A 31 -14.42 -1.44 -12.35
C ASP A 31 -14.27 -2.75 -11.58
N ILE A 32 -14.12 -2.70 -10.24
CA ILE A 32 -14.10 -3.88 -9.38
C ILE A 32 -15.41 -4.67 -9.50
N VAL A 33 -16.56 -3.99 -9.43
CA VAL A 33 -17.88 -4.63 -9.61
C VAL A 33 -18.00 -5.29 -10.98
N GLY A 34 -17.52 -4.64 -12.05
CA GLY A 34 -17.48 -5.21 -13.39
C GLY A 34 -16.67 -6.50 -13.46
N VAL A 35 -15.49 -6.48 -12.85
CA VAL A 35 -14.61 -7.67 -12.73
C VAL A 35 -15.30 -8.80 -11.97
N LEU A 36 -15.89 -8.52 -10.81
CA LEU A 36 -16.50 -9.52 -9.93
C LEU A 36 -17.77 -10.14 -10.53
N ASN A 37 -18.52 -9.37 -11.34
CA ASN A 37 -19.75 -9.82 -12.02
C ASN A 37 -19.53 -10.34 -13.44
N ASP A 38 -18.29 -10.26 -13.99
CA ASP A 38 -18.02 -10.55 -15.40
C ASP A 38 -18.86 -9.71 -16.36
N GLN A 39 -18.94 -8.44 -16.08
CA GLN A 39 -19.83 -7.54 -16.79
C GLN A 39 -19.07 -6.31 -17.32
N ASP A 40 -19.14 -6.08 -18.65
CA ASP A 40 -18.49 -4.93 -19.32
C ASP A 40 -19.41 -3.72 -19.46
N ASP A 41 -20.70 -3.91 -19.33
CA ASP A 41 -21.68 -2.83 -19.44
C ASP A 41 -21.63 -1.92 -18.20
N TYR A 42 -21.13 -0.70 -18.43
CA TYR A 42 -20.98 0.30 -17.38
C TYR A 42 -22.31 0.61 -16.65
N GLN A 43 -23.43 0.68 -17.40
CA GLN A 43 -24.73 1.00 -16.81
C GLN A 43 -25.25 -0.14 -15.91
N LYS A 44 -25.02 -1.40 -16.32
CA LYS A 44 -25.36 -2.55 -15.48
C LYS A 44 -24.52 -2.59 -14.22
N ASN A 45 -23.22 -2.33 -14.31
CA ASN A 45 -22.34 -2.25 -13.15
C ASN A 45 -22.76 -1.14 -12.19
N ARG A 46 -23.13 0.03 -12.72
CA ARG A 46 -23.64 1.15 -11.93
C ARG A 46 -24.95 0.81 -11.20
N ASN A 47 -25.89 0.16 -11.88
CA ASN A 47 -27.15 -0.26 -11.28
C ASN A 47 -26.92 -1.31 -10.20
N TYR A 48 -26.05 -2.28 -10.46
CA TYR A 48 -25.70 -3.30 -9.49
C TYR A 48 -25.01 -2.69 -8.26
N TRP A 49 -24.06 -1.78 -8.43
CA TRP A 49 -23.42 -1.10 -7.32
C TRP A 49 -24.42 -0.30 -6.48
N LYS A 50 -25.33 0.40 -7.10
CA LYS A 50 -26.39 1.14 -6.40
C LYS A 50 -27.23 0.21 -5.52
N TYR A 51 -27.64 -0.93 -6.07
CA TYR A 51 -28.38 -1.97 -5.31
C TYR A 51 -27.53 -2.50 -4.14
N LEU A 52 -26.30 -2.93 -4.42
CA LEU A 52 -25.40 -3.50 -3.44
C LEU A 52 -25.07 -2.51 -2.31
N LYS A 53 -24.79 -1.26 -2.65
CA LYS A 53 -24.53 -0.19 -1.69
C LYS A 53 -25.72 0.03 -0.75
N THR A 54 -26.94 -0.02 -1.26
CA THR A 54 -28.16 0.08 -0.43
C THR A 54 -28.28 -1.10 0.53
N LYS A 55 -28.07 -2.32 0.04
CA LYS A 55 -28.08 -3.55 0.86
C LYS A 55 -27.01 -3.47 1.96
N LEU A 56 -25.76 -3.22 1.62
CA LEU A 56 -24.63 -3.13 2.55
C LEU A 56 -24.82 -1.99 3.58
N LYS A 57 -25.46 -0.90 3.21
CA LYS A 57 -25.80 0.19 4.16
C LYS A 57 -26.77 -0.29 5.24
N GLY A 58 -27.76 -1.12 4.88
CA GLY A 58 -28.66 -1.73 5.85
C GLY A 58 -27.98 -2.70 6.83
N GLU A 59 -26.85 -3.27 6.42
CA GLU A 59 -26.03 -4.20 7.21
C GLU A 59 -24.91 -3.50 8.00
N ASN A 60 -24.86 -2.15 8.03
CA ASN A 60 -23.78 -1.34 8.61
C ASN A 60 -22.36 -1.76 8.13
N SER A 61 -22.26 -2.14 6.86
CA SER A 61 -21.01 -2.65 6.28
C SER A 61 -19.92 -1.57 6.18
N GLU A 62 -18.72 -1.93 6.60
CA GLU A 62 -17.52 -1.09 6.49
C GLU A 62 -17.19 -0.72 5.03
N VAL A 63 -17.64 -1.49 4.04
CA VAL A 63 -17.52 -1.15 2.62
C VAL A 63 -18.16 0.19 2.31
N VAL A 64 -19.35 0.44 2.87
CA VAL A 64 -20.08 1.70 2.60
C VAL A 64 -19.42 2.89 3.31
N SER A 65 -19.03 2.72 4.57
CA SER A 65 -18.35 3.79 5.33
C SER A 65 -16.95 4.09 4.78
N GLY A 66 -16.25 3.08 4.23
CA GLY A 66 -14.94 3.23 3.58
C GLY A 66 -15.00 3.75 2.13
N THR A 67 -16.21 3.87 1.54
CA THR A 67 -16.37 4.40 0.18
C THR A 67 -16.13 5.91 0.17
N ASN A 68 -15.17 6.36 -0.65
CA ASN A 68 -14.89 7.77 -0.91
C ASN A 68 -15.28 8.14 -2.35
N GLN A 69 -15.24 9.44 -2.68
CA GLN A 69 -15.50 9.94 -4.03
C GLN A 69 -14.31 10.72 -4.56
N LEU A 70 -13.72 10.25 -5.65
CA LEU A 70 -12.61 10.91 -6.32
C LEU A 70 -12.88 11.07 -7.82
N LYS A 71 -12.20 12.06 -8.44
CA LYS A 71 -12.29 12.27 -9.89
C LYS A 71 -11.39 11.28 -10.62
N LEU A 72 -11.98 10.28 -11.26
CA LEU A 72 -11.30 9.35 -12.15
C LEU A 72 -11.42 9.77 -13.62
N LEU A 73 -10.46 9.37 -14.43
CA LEU A 73 -10.50 9.55 -15.88
C LEU A 73 -11.54 8.57 -16.46
N ALA A 74 -12.55 9.11 -17.15
CA ALA A 74 -13.54 8.31 -17.86
C ALA A 74 -13.04 7.95 -19.27
N PRO A 75 -13.63 6.93 -19.95
CA PRO A 75 -13.23 6.53 -21.30
C PRO A 75 -13.31 7.66 -22.35
N ASP A 76 -14.15 8.66 -22.12
CA ASP A 76 -14.28 9.85 -22.95
C ASP A 76 -13.22 10.94 -22.68
N GLY A 77 -12.19 10.63 -21.86
CA GLY A 77 -11.10 11.54 -21.48
C GLY A 77 -11.47 12.60 -20.44
N LYS A 78 -12.72 12.63 -19.96
CA LYS A 78 -13.17 13.59 -18.95
C LYS A 78 -13.00 13.03 -17.53
N ARG A 79 -12.64 13.89 -16.58
CA ARG A 79 -12.60 13.51 -15.17
C ARG A 79 -14.00 13.62 -14.55
N ARG A 80 -14.49 12.50 -13.99
CA ARG A 80 -15.80 12.41 -13.36
C ARG A 80 -15.69 11.87 -11.94
N LEU A 81 -16.53 12.33 -11.03
CA LEU A 81 -16.64 11.75 -9.69
C LEU A 81 -17.08 10.29 -9.79
N ALA A 82 -16.34 9.43 -9.11
CA ALA A 82 -16.61 8.00 -9.01
C ALA A 82 -16.43 7.54 -7.56
N ASP A 83 -17.24 6.57 -7.15
CA ASP A 83 -17.02 5.88 -5.88
C ASP A 83 -15.74 5.07 -5.97
N VAL A 84 -14.90 5.19 -4.93
CA VAL A 84 -13.62 4.52 -4.82
C VAL A 84 -13.47 3.87 -3.45
N LEU A 85 -12.69 2.80 -3.40
CA LEU A 85 -12.28 2.10 -2.19
C LEU A 85 -10.76 2.00 -2.14
N ASP A 86 -10.21 2.03 -0.95
CA ASP A 86 -8.80 1.68 -0.73
C ASP A 86 -8.60 0.16 -0.79
N TYR A 87 -7.38 -0.29 -0.55
CA TYR A 87 -7.02 -1.70 -0.65
C TYR A 87 -7.90 -2.61 0.23
N ASP A 88 -8.07 -2.23 1.48
CA ASP A 88 -8.86 -3.02 2.45
C ASP A 88 -10.35 -3.02 2.08
N GLY A 89 -10.87 -1.86 1.65
CA GLY A 89 -12.23 -1.73 1.17
C GLY A 89 -12.53 -2.58 -0.08
N VAL A 90 -11.56 -2.71 -1.00
CA VAL A 90 -11.67 -3.61 -2.16
C VAL A 90 -11.76 -5.07 -1.73
N LEU A 91 -10.94 -5.49 -0.76
CA LEU A 91 -10.99 -6.85 -0.23
C LEU A 91 -12.32 -7.15 0.48
N LEU A 92 -12.83 -6.20 1.26
CA LEU A 92 -14.14 -6.32 1.92
C LEU A 92 -15.28 -6.39 0.90
N LEU A 93 -15.22 -5.54 -0.14
CA LEU A 93 -16.21 -5.59 -1.23
C LEU A 93 -16.19 -6.94 -1.93
N ALA A 94 -15.02 -7.46 -2.29
CA ALA A 94 -14.90 -8.76 -2.98
C ALA A 94 -15.45 -9.91 -2.13
N LYS A 95 -15.25 -9.89 -0.81
CA LYS A 95 -15.80 -10.88 0.13
C LYS A 95 -17.33 -10.87 0.18
N SER A 96 -17.98 -9.75 -0.17
CA SER A 96 -19.45 -9.67 -0.24
C SER A 96 -20.06 -10.36 -1.48
N PHE A 97 -19.21 -10.84 -2.42
CA PHE A 97 -19.64 -11.57 -3.61
C PHE A 97 -19.51 -13.09 -3.38
N PRO A 98 -20.63 -13.84 -3.32
CA PRO A 98 -20.61 -15.27 -3.01
C PRO A 98 -20.29 -16.12 -4.24
N ASN A 99 -19.19 -15.86 -4.93
CA ASN A 99 -18.81 -16.59 -6.13
C ASN A 99 -17.31 -16.91 -6.18
N ALA A 100 -16.97 -17.99 -6.91
CA ALA A 100 -15.58 -18.43 -7.06
C ALA A 100 -14.68 -17.40 -7.78
N ARG A 101 -15.27 -16.47 -8.54
CA ARG A 101 -14.54 -15.41 -9.23
C ARG A 101 -14.03 -14.38 -8.23
N ALA A 102 -14.84 -14.02 -7.24
CA ALA A 102 -14.41 -13.11 -6.17
C ALA A 102 -13.22 -13.69 -5.39
N MET A 103 -13.21 -14.98 -5.11
CA MET A 103 -12.08 -15.65 -4.47
C MET A 103 -10.80 -15.55 -5.31
N ARG A 104 -10.89 -15.84 -6.63
CA ARG A 104 -9.74 -15.71 -7.55
C ARG A 104 -9.30 -14.26 -7.71
N PHE A 105 -10.25 -13.32 -7.71
CA PHE A 105 -9.91 -11.89 -7.73
C PHE A 105 -9.17 -11.48 -6.46
N VAL A 106 -9.62 -11.90 -5.28
CA VAL A 106 -8.93 -11.64 -4.01
C VAL A 106 -7.51 -12.22 -4.06
N GLU A 107 -7.36 -13.46 -4.49
CA GLU A 107 -6.04 -14.10 -4.63
C GLU A 107 -5.14 -13.32 -5.59
N TRP A 108 -5.64 -12.93 -6.75
CA TRP A 108 -4.89 -12.07 -7.69
C TRP A 108 -4.58 -10.72 -7.07
N PHE A 109 -5.55 -10.05 -6.44
CA PHE A 109 -5.39 -8.71 -5.89
C PHE A 109 -4.38 -8.68 -4.74
N THR A 110 -4.32 -9.73 -3.94
CA THR A 110 -3.39 -9.87 -2.81
C THR A 110 -2.01 -10.40 -3.21
N ASN A 111 -1.95 -11.28 -4.21
CA ASN A 111 -0.73 -12.00 -4.59
C ASN A 111 -0.21 -11.62 -5.98
N SER A 112 -0.91 -10.75 -6.73
CA SER A 112 -0.50 -10.45 -8.09
C SER A 112 0.78 -9.60 -8.10
N ASP A 113 1.75 -10.01 -8.88
CA ASP A 113 2.98 -9.26 -9.16
C ASP A 113 2.71 -7.88 -9.78
N GLU A 114 1.49 -7.66 -10.27
CA GLU A 114 1.04 -6.39 -10.83
C GLU A 114 0.70 -5.35 -9.76
N THR A 115 0.36 -5.75 -8.53
CA THR A 115 0.15 -4.82 -7.42
C THR A 115 1.49 -4.31 -6.88
N ILE A 116 1.50 -3.12 -6.28
CA ILE A 116 2.70 -2.61 -5.59
C ILE A 116 3.09 -3.56 -4.46
N ASP A 117 2.11 -4.13 -3.77
CA ASP A 117 2.34 -5.10 -2.71
C ASP A 117 2.98 -6.39 -3.24
N GLY A 118 2.43 -6.97 -4.31
CA GLY A 118 2.98 -8.15 -4.98
C GLY A 118 4.39 -7.88 -5.52
N LYS A 119 4.58 -6.80 -6.30
CA LYS A 119 5.90 -6.44 -6.86
C LYS A 119 6.95 -6.22 -5.78
N SER A 120 6.61 -5.49 -4.71
CA SER A 120 7.56 -5.26 -3.63
C SER A 120 7.83 -6.52 -2.79
N LYS A 121 6.88 -7.46 -2.71
CA LYS A 121 7.08 -8.78 -2.11
C LYS A 121 8.05 -9.63 -2.94
N SER A 122 7.84 -9.70 -4.26
CA SER A 122 8.76 -10.41 -5.17
C SER A 122 10.17 -9.83 -5.10
N LYS A 123 10.29 -8.49 -5.05
CA LYS A 123 11.58 -7.81 -4.85
C LYS A 123 12.21 -8.13 -3.49
N ALA A 124 11.41 -8.28 -2.43
CA ALA A 124 11.95 -8.68 -1.14
C ALA A 124 12.60 -10.06 -1.20
N TYR A 125 11.96 -11.05 -1.83
CA TYR A 125 12.58 -12.37 -2.06
C TYR A 125 13.86 -12.26 -2.90
N ALA A 126 13.79 -11.55 -4.03
CA ALA A 126 14.95 -11.35 -4.90
C ALA A 126 16.12 -10.64 -4.20
N LEU A 127 15.85 -9.75 -3.23
CA LEU A 127 16.89 -9.10 -2.43
C LEU A 127 17.67 -10.14 -1.59
N PHE A 128 16.95 -11.05 -0.93
CA PHE A 128 17.58 -12.11 -0.11
C PHE A 128 18.34 -13.15 -0.94
N GLU A 129 17.94 -13.36 -2.19
CA GLU A 129 18.60 -14.30 -3.12
C GLU A 129 19.78 -13.66 -3.86
N SER A 130 19.93 -12.34 -3.78
CA SER A 130 20.98 -11.60 -4.50
C SER A 130 22.11 -11.15 -3.58
N SER A 131 23.30 -11.00 -4.13
CA SER A 131 24.45 -10.40 -3.43
C SER A 131 24.28 -8.90 -3.12
N LEU A 132 23.18 -8.29 -3.56
CA LEU A 132 22.86 -6.88 -3.25
C LEU A 132 22.60 -6.68 -1.75
N ILE A 133 22.10 -7.72 -1.07
CA ILE A 133 21.84 -7.66 0.37
C ILE A 133 23.13 -7.42 1.16
N ASP A 134 24.27 -7.94 0.68
CA ASP A 134 25.57 -7.81 1.34
C ASP A 134 26.15 -6.39 1.26
N ASN A 135 25.59 -5.55 0.37
CA ASN A 135 25.99 -4.15 0.21
C ASN A 135 25.13 -3.17 1.03
N ILE A 136 24.18 -3.68 1.80
CA ILE A 136 23.32 -2.85 2.65
C ILE A 136 24.07 -2.46 3.92
N GLU A 137 24.04 -1.17 4.26
CA GLU A 137 24.63 -0.65 5.50
C GLU A 137 23.75 -1.03 6.70
N VAL A 138 24.03 -2.19 7.30
CA VAL A 138 23.20 -2.79 8.37
C VAL A 138 23.16 -1.88 9.60
N GLY A 139 21.95 -1.68 10.15
CA GLY A 139 21.71 -0.90 11.37
C GLY A 139 21.65 0.61 11.15
N THR A 140 21.90 1.10 9.94
CA THR A 140 21.92 2.54 9.62
C THR A 140 20.61 3.00 8.96
N VAL A 141 20.35 4.31 9.02
CA VAL A 141 19.25 4.96 8.26
C VAL A 141 19.48 4.80 6.76
N LYS A 142 20.73 4.92 6.32
CA LYS A 142 21.11 4.74 4.91
C LYS A 142 20.81 3.31 4.44
N GLY A 143 21.10 2.30 5.25
CA GLY A 143 20.74 0.91 4.93
C GLY A 143 19.24 0.71 4.81
N LEU A 144 18.45 1.32 5.68
CA LEU A 144 16.99 1.31 5.57
C LEU A 144 16.50 1.99 4.28
N GLN A 145 17.13 3.11 3.87
CA GLN A 145 16.84 3.76 2.59
C GLN A 145 17.22 2.90 1.39
N GLN A 146 18.35 2.18 1.44
CA GLN A 146 18.76 1.22 0.40
C GLN A 146 17.74 0.10 0.22
N ILE A 147 17.26 -0.48 1.33
CA ILE A 147 16.21 -1.50 1.31
C ILE A 147 14.93 -0.93 0.68
N HIS A 148 14.48 0.23 1.15
CA HIS A 148 13.26 0.86 0.65
C HIS A 148 13.38 1.23 -0.85
N ALA A 149 14.52 1.77 -1.27
CA ALA A 149 14.80 2.08 -2.67
C ALA A 149 14.73 0.84 -3.56
N TYR A 150 15.30 -0.28 -3.10
CA TYR A 150 15.25 -1.54 -3.84
C TYR A 150 13.82 -2.09 -3.95
N LEU A 151 13.09 -2.15 -2.84
CA LEU A 151 11.74 -2.71 -2.80
C LEU A 151 10.74 -1.91 -3.65
N PHE A 152 10.84 -0.59 -3.61
CA PHE A 152 9.84 0.30 -4.16
C PHE A 152 10.33 1.12 -5.37
N GLY A 153 11.56 0.95 -5.80
CA GLY A 153 12.11 1.57 -7.01
C GLY A 153 11.27 1.20 -8.24
N GLY A 154 10.85 2.20 -9.01
CA GLY A 154 9.92 2.03 -10.12
C GLY A 154 8.45 1.83 -9.72
N LEU A 155 8.15 1.70 -8.41
CA LEU A 155 6.78 1.60 -7.89
C LEU A 155 6.32 2.92 -7.27
N TYR A 156 7.23 3.61 -6.58
CA TYR A 156 7.02 4.95 -6.01
C TYR A 156 8.14 5.89 -6.43
N ASP A 157 7.80 7.15 -6.71
CA ASP A 157 8.81 8.19 -7.02
C ASP A 157 9.65 8.56 -5.81
N PHE A 158 9.13 8.33 -4.61
CA PHE A 158 9.81 8.59 -3.35
C PHE A 158 10.57 7.36 -2.79
N ALA A 159 10.77 6.32 -3.60
CA ALA A 159 11.50 5.13 -3.16
C ALA A 159 12.88 5.51 -2.61
N GLY A 160 13.20 5.09 -1.38
CA GLY A 160 14.43 5.41 -0.68
C GLY A 160 14.50 6.85 -0.11
N GLN A 161 13.49 7.69 -0.30
CA GLN A 161 13.49 9.07 0.18
C GLN A 161 12.76 9.21 1.51
N ILE A 162 13.40 9.84 2.49
CA ILE A 162 12.76 10.21 3.76
C ILE A 162 11.62 11.19 3.46
N ARG A 163 10.47 10.99 4.10
CA ARG A 163 9.27 11.80 3.88
C ARG A 163 9.48 13.27 4.34
N MET A 164 8.82 14.16 3.64
CA MET A 164 8.76 15.59 3.94
C MET A 164 7.34 16.03 4.37
N VAL A 165 6.49 15.09 4.76
CA VAL A 165 5.09 15.32 5.18
C VAL A 165 4.79 14.57 6.47
N ASN A 166 3.88 15.11 7.29
CA ASN A 166 3.35 14.40 8.44
C ASN A 166 2.43 13.27 7.98
N ILE A 167 2.47 12.15 8.65
CA ILE A 167 1.61 11.00 8.38
C ILE A 167 1.03 10.44 9.68
N ALA A 168 -0.17 9.88 9.59
CA ALA A 168 -0.87 9.23 10.69
C ALA A 168 -1.58 7.98 10.17
N LYS A 169 -1.82 7.01 11.03
CA LYS A 169 -2.58 5.80 10.70
C LYS A 169 -3.37 5.33 11.91
N GLY A 170 -4.67 5.06 11.71
CA GLY A 170 -5.54 4.54 12.79
C GLY A 170 -5.60 5.43 14.03
N GLY A 171 -5.53 6.76 13.86
CA GLY A 171 -5.50 7.72 14.97
C GLY A 171 -4.11 7.90 15.62
N PHE A 172 -3.12 7.10 15.24
CA PHE A 172 -1.74 7.26 15.71
C PHE A 172 -0.97 8.24 14.81
N GLN A 173 -0.37 9.26 15.43
CA GLN A 173 0.50 10.23 14.77
C GLN A 173 1.95 9.73 14.84
N PHE A 174 2.59 9.49 13.70
CA PHE A 174 4.01 9.17 13.62
C PHE A 174 4.88 10.41 13.90
N ALA A 175 6.19 10.23 14.01
CA ALA A 175 7.11 11.33 14.27
C ALA A 175 6.85 12.51 13.32
N MET A 176 6.76 13.73 13.89
CA MET A 176 6.52 14.93 13.08
C MET A 176 7.72 15.21 12.19
N VAL A 177 7.45 15.59 10.94
CA VAL A 177 8.48 15.78 9.90
C VAL A 177 9.59 16.72 10.31
N GLN A 178 9.28 17.76 11.08
CA GLN A 178 10.27 18.73 11.56
C GLN A 178 11.30 18.13 12.53
N PHE A 179 10.95 17.06 13.24
CA PHE A 179 11.83 16.35 14.18
C PHE A 179 12.42 15.07 13.58
N LEU A 180 11.89 14.62 12.44
CA LEU A 180 12.25 13.33 11.86
C LEU A 180 13.76 13.17 11.61
N PRO A 181 14.50 14.16 11.07
CA PRO A 181 15.95 14.02 10.89
C PRO A 181 16.69 13.76 12.20
N GLN A 182 16.35 14.51 13.26
CA GLN A 182 16.95 14.32 14.58
C GLN A 182 16.58 13.00 15.22
N THR A 183 15.31 12.58 15.07
CA THR A 183 14.82 11.28 15.55
C THR A 183 15.59 10.15 14.88
N LEU A 184 15.76 10.19 13.56
CA LEU A 184 16.50 9.17 12.83
C LEU A 184 17.97 9.12 13.22
N ALA A 185 18.62 10.26 13.41
CA ALA A 185 20.00 10.32 13.89
C ALA A 185 20.15 9.71 15.31
N THR A 186 19.18 9.94 16.18
CA THR A 186 19.14 9.31 17.52
C THR A 186 18.98 7.82 17.44
N ILE A 187 18.02 7.32 16.62
CA ILE A 187 17.81 5.89 16.43
C ILE A 187 19.06 5.21 15.85
N GLU A 188 19.74 5.84 14.93
CA GLU A 188 20.97 5.29 14.33
C GLU A 188 22.05 5.03 15.39
N GLN A 189 22.15 5.88 16.41
CA GLN A 189 23.12 5.77 17.50
C GLN A 189 22.66 4.81 18.62
N MET A 190 21.45 4.29 18.59
CA MET A 190 20.98 3.33 19.59
C MET A 190 21.82 2.04 19.54
N PRO A 191 22.12 1.44 20.70
CA PRO A 191 22.86 0.20 20.76
C PRO A 191 22.07 -0.95 20.10
N GLU A 192 22.81 -1.95 19.63
CA GLU A 192 22.26 -3.12 18.93
C GLU A 192 23.01 -4.41 19.33
N THR A 193 23.45 -4.50 20.58
CA THR A 193 24.28 -5.61 21.07
C THR A 193 23.46 -6.73 21.71
N THR A 194 22.32 -6.38 22.32
CA THR A 194 21.39 -7.34 22.92
C THR A 194 20.09 -7.39 22.14
N PHE A 195 19.32 -8.45 22.33
CA PHE A 195 17.99 -8.59 21.69
C PHE A 195 17.04 -7.45 22.11
N GLU A 196 17.08 -7.06 23.39
CA GLU A 196 16.25 -5.96 23.92
C GLU A 196 16.60 -4.62 23.25
N GLU A 197 17.89 -4.32 23.14
CA GLU A 197 18.37 -3.11 22.46
C GLU A 197 17.93 -3.07 20.98
N ILE A 198 18.05 -4.20 20.29
CA ILE A 198 17.60 -4.33 18.89
C ILE A 198 16.09 -4.16 18.78
N ALA A 199 15.32 -4.75 19.70
CA ALA A 199 13.88 -4.62 19.74
C ALA A 199 13.45 -3.15 19.98
N ASP A 200 14.08 -2.46 20.91
CA ASP A 200 13.83 -1.04 21.19
C ASP A 200 14.16 -0.18 19.98
N LYS A 201 15.31 -0.39 19.36
CA LYS A 201 15.73 0.31 18.13
C LYS A 201 14.73 0.10 16.98
N TYR A 202 14.21 -1.12 16.83
CA TYR A 202 13.18 -1.44 15.85
C TYR A 202 11.83 -0.76 16.16
N VAL A 203 11.41 -0.72 17.43
CA VAL A 203 10.18 -0.04 17.86
C VAL A 203 10.27 1.45 17.56
N GLU A 204 11.38 2.11 17.92
CA GLU A 204 11.62 3.52 17.67
C GLU A 204 11.61 3.83 16.14
N MET A 205 12.20 2.97 15.31
CA MET A 205 12.14 3.13 13.87
C MET A 205 10.71 2.99 13.31
N ASN A 206 9.87 2.11 13.89
CA ASN A 206 8.46 2.03 13.52
C ASN A 206 7.66 3.25 13.96
N ILE A 207 7.98 3.88 15.09
CA ILE A 207 7.39 5.13 15.55
C ILE A 207 7.83 6.31 14.66
N ALA A 208 9.09 6.33 14.27
CA ALA A 208 9.63 7.35 13.35
C ALA A 208 8.93 7.30 11.99
N HIS A 209 8.68 6.10 11.44
CA HIS A 209 7.97 5.87 10.19
C HIS A 209 8.52 6.73 9.03
N PRO A 210 9.78 6.53 8.63
CA PRO A 210 10.52 7.51 7.83
C PRO A 210 10.04 7.68 6.39
N PHE A 211 9.28 6.76 5.83
CA PHE A 211 8.79 6.84 4.45
C PHE A 211 7.31 7.15 4.38
N ARG A 212 6.83 7.62 3.22
CA ARG A 212 5.41 7.88 2.98
C ARG A 212 4.58 6.60 2.97
N GLU A 213 5.16 5.49 2.48
CA GLU A 213 4.53 4.16 2.40
C GLU A 213 5.64 3.10 2.43
N GLY A 214 5.30 1.83 2.70
CA GLY A 214 6.27 0.72 2.65
C GLY A 214 7.16 0.56 3.87
N ASN A 215 6.97 1.37 4.92
CA ASN A 215 7.79 1.33 6.14
C ASN A 215 7.85 -0.07 6.75
N GLY A 216 6.70 -0.71 6.98
CA GLY A 216 6.64 -1.99 7.67
C GLY A 216 7.42 -3.12 6.98
N ARG A 217 7.50 -3.12 5.64
CA ARG A 217 8.28 -4.12 4.90
C ARG A 217 9.78 -3.80 4.97
N ALA A 218 10.13 -2.54 4.75
CA ALA A 218 11.52 -2.11 4.80
C ALA A 218 12.13 -2.28 6.20
N THR A 219 11.39 -1.88 7.26
CA THR A 219 11.89 -2.00 8.63
C THR A 219 12.01 -3.44 9.12
N ARG A 220 11.15 -4.36 8.65
CA ARG A 220 11.31 -5.79 8.97
C ARG A 220 12.56 -6.41 8.36
N ILE A 221 12.87 -6.08 7.10
CA ILE A 221 14.12 -6.54 6.46
C ILE A 221 15.34 -5.92 7.17
N TRP A 222 15.26 -4.63 7.51
CA TRP A 222 16.30 -3.95 8.25
C TRP A 222 16.57 -4.59 9.62
N LEU A 223 15.52 -4.95 10.37
CA LEU A 223 15.63 -5.72 11.61
C LEU A 223 16.28 -7.08 11.39
N ASP A 224 15.85 -7.83 10.37
CA ASP A 224 16.40 -9.16 10.06
C ASP A 224 17.90 -9.08 9.77
N LEU A 225 18.35 -8.05 9.06
CA LEU A 225 19.79 -7.84 8.81
C LEU A 225 20.56 -7.49 10.07
N ILE A 226 20.00 -6.69 11.00
CA ILE A 226 20.64 -6.41 12.29
C ILE A 226 20.80 -7.71 13.09
N LEU A 227 19.71 -8.51 13.18
CA LEU A 227 19.73 -9.79 13.89
C LEU A 227 20.70 -10.80 13.30
N LYS A 228 20.90 -10.80 11.99
CA LYS A 228 21.88 -11.70 11.32
C LYS A 228 23.33 -11.28 11.52
N LYS A 229 23.57 -10.04 11.86
CA LYS A 229 24.93 -9.51 12.09
C LYS A 229 25.44 -9.88 13.47
N GLN A 230 24.56 -10.23 14.42
CA GLN A 230 24.89 -10.69 15.78
C GLN A 230 25.27 -12.16 15.79
#